data_33f045e9044e87c179920f84538ef200
#
_entry.id   33f045e9044e87c179920f84538ef200
#
_cell.length_a   1.000
_cell.length_b   1.000
_cell.length_c   1.000
_cell.angle_alpha   90.00
_cell.angle_beta   90.00
_cell.angle_gamma   90.00
#
_symmetry.space_group_name_H-M   'P 1'
#
loop_
_entity.id
_entity.type
_entity.pdbx_description
1 polymer ?
#
loop_
_entity_poly.entity_id
_entity_poly.type
_entity_poly.pdbx_seq_one_letter_code
_entity_poly.pdbx_strand_id
1 'polypeptide(L)'
;MEGDDTDLVRKKAMDNDFYGGIFSLTYRNERINATLGGGWNRYEGDHFGRILWIKNYVGDLNPDQDYYRNTGTKQDGNLYLKAIYNLGRGVSAYADMQYRHISYQIKGENDKYDWTKQPAGMQQLAVDETFDFLNPKIGLNWQINDAHRAYASLGIAHKEPTRNNYTDGKFRIHPKAERLTDYELGYAFANKHWNVGVNLYYMDYKDQLVLTGELNEIGEPLAANMPESYRMGVELMAAWQVTPQFGWNANASLSRNRIKDFTETLYENEDPSGDVWQTNLGDTHIAFSPDVILNNQFVYNYKGWEASLHSQYVGKQYMSNLDCDAHILDACFVSNLSVSYSFALPKIKQVTIGCTVYNLFNEEYENNGYAGSGFYYDGDQKVRYDYAGYAAQAGTNFLAHLSLTF
;
A
#
# COMPACT_ATOMS: atom_id res chain seq x y z
N MET A 1 40.75 -17.65 5.79
CA MET A 1 40.41 -17.42 7.20
C MET A 1 38.91 -17.47 7.24
N GLU A 2 38.32 -18.56 7.75
CA GLU A 2 36.95 -18.56 8.18
C GLU A 2 36.81 -17.49 9.25
N GLY A 3 36.09 -16.42 8.97
CA GLY A 3 35.87 -15.35 9.94
C GLY A 3 34.97 -15.88 11.03
N ASP A 4 35.43 -15.89 12.26
CA ASP A 4 34.59 -16.19 13.39
C ASP A 4 33.48 -15.15 13.46
N ASP A 5 32.22 -15.60 13.43
CA ASP A 5 31.06 -14.76 13.68
C ASP A 5 31.19 -14.09 15.05
N THR A 6 30.83 -12.82 15.13
CA THR A 6 30.87 -12.09 16.39
C THR A 6 29.52 -11.46 16.70
N ASP A 7 29.13 -11.52 17.98
CA ASP A 7 27.96 -10.80 18.45
C ASP A 7 28.26 -9.30 18.53
N LEU A 8 27.34 -8.47 18.06
CA LEU A 8 27.43 -7.03 18.19
C LEU A 8 26.09 -6.40 18.56
N VAL A 9 26.14 -5.23 19.20
CA VAL A 9 24.99 -4.38 19.43
C VAL A 9 25.16 -3.11 18.62
N ARG A 10 24.24 -2.84 17.71
CA ARG A 10 24.22 -1.63 16.89
C ARG A 10 22.98 -0.79 17.19
N LYS A 11 23.09 0.52 17.06
CA LYS A 11 22.00 1.48 17.08
C LYS A 11 21.87 2.07 15.69
N LYS A 12 20.68 1.97 15.10
CA LYS A 12 20.29 2.75 13.91
C LYS A 12 19.40 3.89 14.36
N ALA A 13 19.58 5.07 13.81
CA ALA A 13 18.82 6.25 14.17
C ALA A 13 18.56 7.15 12.96
N MET A 14 17.54 7.98 13.09
CA MET A 14 17.22 9.05 12.16
C MET A 14 17.08 10.35 12.92
N ASP A 15 17.53 11.46 12.29
CA ASP A 15 17.27 12.82 12.72
C ASP A 15 16.63 13.57 11.56
N ASN A 16 15.40 14.07 11.76
CA ASN A 16 14.56 14.54 10.68
C ASN A 16 14.07 15.96 10.93
N ASP A 17 14.25 16.83 9.94
CA ASP A 17 13.64 18.13 9.86
C ASP A 17 12.56 18.16 8.76
N PHE A 18 11.39 18.70 9.08
CA PHE A 18 10.32 18.90 8.11
C PHE A 18 9.65 20.26 8.31
N TYR A 19 9.58 21.04 7.23
CA TYR A 19 8.88 22.31 7.25
C TYR A 19 8.27 22.61 5.88
N GLY A 20 7.23 23.47 5.87
CA GLY A 20 6.55 23.85 4.65
C GLY A 20 5.38 24.78 4.89
N GLY A 21 4.72 25.12 3.82
CA GLY A 21 3.53 25.96 3.82
C GLY A 21 2.54 25.53 2.75
N ILE A 22 1.26 25.76 3.02
CA ILE A 22 0.17 25.50 2.09
C ILE A 22 -0.71 26.74 1.98
N PHE A 23 -1.38 26.90 0.84
CA PHE A 23 -2.41 27.91 0.65
C PHE A 23 -3.56 27.37 -0.18
N SER A 24 -4.75 27.96 0.00
CA SER A 24 -5.88 27.73 -0.89
C SER A 24 -6.78 28.97 -0.94
N LEU A 25 -7.29 29.25 -2.14
CA LEU A 25 -8.26 30.31 -2.40
C LEU A 25 -9.45 29.69 -3.10
N THR A 26 -10.63 29.81 -2.51
CA THR A 26 -11.85 29.25 -3.07
C THR A 26 -12.80 30.38 -3.49
N TYR A 27 -13.25 30.29 -4.75
CA TYR A 27 -14.32 31.12 -5.29
C TYR A 27 -15.56 30.27 -5.50
N ARG A 28 -16.70 30.72 -5.00
CA ARG A 28 -17.97 30.01 -5.12
C ARG A 28 -19.08 30.96 -5.52
N ASN A 29 -19.88 30.54 -6.52
CA ASN A 29 -21.17 31.14 -6.83
C ASN A 29 -22.19 30.01 -7.17
N GLU A 30 -23.36 30.38 -7.67
CA GLU A 30 -24.43 29.40 -8.00
C GLU A 30 -24.02 28.35 -9.05
N ARG A 31 -23.08 28.64 -9.93
CA ARG A 31 -22.67 27.78 -11.05
C ARG A 31 -21.27 27.21 -10.92
N ILE A 32 -20.38 27.94 -10.25
CA ILE A 32 -18.96 27.58 -10.20
C ILE A 32 -18.52 27.46 -8.74
N ASN A 33 -17.81 26.38 -8.44
CA ASN A 33 -16.99 26.24 -7.25
C ASN A 33 -15.56 25.96 -7.71
N ALA A 34 -14.67 26.93 -7.61
CA ALA A 34 -13.29 26.83 -8.06
C ALA A 34 -12.32 27.06 -6.90
N THR A 35 -11.27 26.24 -6.83
CA THR A 35 -10.21 26.36 -5.83
C THR A 35 -8.87 26.38 -6.51
N LEU A 36 -8.12 27.45 -6.33
CA LEU A 36 -6.69 27.51 -6.61
C LEU A 36 -5.95 27.26 -5.30
N GLY A 37 -5.02 26.32 -5.30
CA GLY A 37 -4.22 26.03 -4.11
C GLY A 37 -2.87 25.45 -4.46
N GLY A 38 -2.02 25.34 -3.46
CA GLY A 38 -0.71 24.78 -3.62
C GLY A 38 0.02 24.67 -2.28
N GLY A 39 1.18 24.10 -2.36
CA GLY A 39 2.05 23.93 -1.20
C GLY A 39 3.48 23.69 -1.61
N TRP A 40 4.35 23.96 -0.68
CA TRP A 40 5.75 23.60 -0.77
C TRP A 40 6.22 23.09 0.58
N ASN A 41 7.03 22.03 0.58
CA ASN A 41 7.67 21.51 1.76
C ASN A 41 9.10 21.06 1.47
N ARG A 42 9.90 21.04 2.52
CA ARG A 42 11.23 20.44 2.53
C ARG A 42 11.33 19.45 3.69
N TYR A 43 11.81 18.29 3.38
CA TYR A 43 12.24 17.26 4.31
C TYR A 43 13.73 17.06 4.18
N GLU A 44 14.42 16.95 5.30
CA GLU A 44 15.82 16.55 5.41
C GLU A 44 15.94 15.52 6.51
N GLY A 45 16.54 14.38 6.21
CA GLY A 45 16.65 13.26 7.15
C GLY A 45 18.03 12.65 7.11
N ASP A 46 18.74 12.73 8.23
CA ASP A 46 19.99 12.04 8.47
C ASP A 46 19.70 10.63 8.94
N HIS A 47 20.25 9.64 8.23
CA HIS A 47 20.23 8.23 8.60
C HIS A 47 21.63 7.82 9.00
N PHE A 48 21.81 7.28 10.21
CA PHE A 48 23.12 6.90 10.70
C PHE A 48 23.07 5.69 11.64
N GLY A 49 24.20 5.00 11.78
CA GLY A 49 24.33 3.87 12.67
C GLY A 49 25.63 3.90 13.46
N ARG A 50 25.56 3.38 14.68
CA ARG A 50 26.67 3.26 15.61
C ARG A 50 26.79 1.84 16.14
N ILE A 51 28.01 1.38 16.33
CA ILE A 51 28.27 0.10 16.96
C ILE A 51 28.53 0.37 18.45
N LEU A 52 27.62 -0.08 19.28
CA LEU A 52 27.68 0.18 20.72
C LEU A 52 28.54 -0.85 21.46
N TRP A 53 28.62 -2.08 20.95
CA TRP A 53 29.38 -3.16 21.54
C TRP A 53 29.67 -4.26 20.52
N ILE A 54 30.84 -4.89 20.62
CA ILE A 54 31.27 -6.06 19.84
C ILE A 54 31.94 -7.05 20.79
N LYS A 55 31.60 -8.33 20.68
CA LYS A 55 32.12 -9.40 21.55
C LYS A 55 33.61 -9.69 21.30
N ASN A 56 34.00 -9.85 20.04
CA ASN A 56 35.34 -10.21 19.64
C ASN A 56 35.95 -9.09 18.78
N TYR A 57 36.34 -8.00 19.45
CA TYR A 57 36.95 -6.84 18.76
C TYR A 57 38.37 -6.57 19.25
N VAL A 58 39.28 -6.40 18.29
CA VAL A 58 40.68 -6.03 18.57
C VAL A 58 40.85 -4.57 18.19
N GLY A 59 40.93 -3.69 19.18
CA GLY A 59 41.07 -2.24 19.03
C GLY A 59 40.19 -1.45 19.99
N ASP A 60 40.23 -0.13 19.87
CA ASP A 60 39.38 0.77 20.67
C ASP A 60 38.08 1.03 19.91
N LEU A 61 36.94 0.49 20.40
CA LEU A 61 35.65 0.78 19.88
C LEU A 61 35.19 2.17 20.39
N ASN A 62 34.83 3.05 19.45
CA ASN A 62 34.19 4.31 19.79
C ASN A 62 32.67 4.21 19.54
N PRO A 63 31.84 4.06 20.57
CA PRO A 63 30.38 3.95 20.42
C PRO A 63 29.68 5.19 19.86
N ASP A 64 30.35 6.33 19.83
CA ASP A 64 29.84 7.58 19.30
C ASP A 64 30.19 7.80 17.82
N GLN A 65 31.04 6.92 17.25
CA GLN A 65 31.38 6.98 15.83
C GLN A 65 30.31 6.35 14.97
N ASP A 66 29.88 7.07 13.95
CA ASP A 66 28.97 6.54 12.94
C ASP A 66 29.73 5.59 12.00
N TYR A 67 29.26 4.36 11.82
CA TYR A 67 29.83 3.42 10.85
C TYR A 67 29.21 3.59 9.46
N TYR A 68 28.02 4.20 9.38
CA TYR A 68 27.46 4.76 8.17
C TYR A 68 26.69 6.03 8.47
N ARG A 69 26.65 6.94 7.50
CA ARG A 69 25.80 8.14 7.53
C ARG A 69 25.43 8.53 6.11
N ASN A 70 24.16 8.83 5.93
CA ASN A 70 23.70 9.47 4.70
C ASN A 70 22.56 10.43 5.00
N THR A 71 22.40 11.41 4.12
CA THR A 71 21.34 12.42 4.24
C THR A 71 20.43 12.33 3.03
N GLY A 72 19.12 12.22 3.30
CA GLY A 72 18.06 12.34 2.30
C GLY A 72 17.42 13.72 2.37
N THR A 73 17.43 14.46 1.26
CA THR A 73 16.75 15.75 1.13
C THR A 73 15.67 15.66 0.07
N LYS A 74 14.45 16.03 0.41
CA LYS A 74 13.34 16.11 -0.54
C LYS A 74 12.67 17.49 -0.47
N GLN A 75 12.51 18.12 -1.62
CA GLN A 75 11.67 19.30 -1.77
C GLN A 75 10.50 18.93 -2.68
N ASP A 76 9.30 19.31 -2.28
CA ASP A 76 8.06 19.00 -2.99
C ASP A 76 7.21 20.27 -3.07
N GLY A 77 7.02 20.76 -4.27
CA GLY A 77 6.18 21.90 -4.56
C GLY A 77 5.03 21.52 -5.49
N ASN A 78 3.83 21.99 -5.20
CA ASN A 78 2.70 21.77 -6.08
C ASN A 78 1.81 22.99 -6.21
N LEU A 79 1.16 23.11 -7.37
CA LEU A 79 0.11 24.08 -7.65
C LEU A 79 -1.05 23.35 -8.32
N TYR A 80 -2.27 23.60 -7.88
CA TYR A 80 -3.45 23.00 -8.48
C TYR A 80 -4.59 24.00 -8.67
N LEU A 81 -5.37 23.77 -9.73
CA LEU A 81 -6.64 24.44 -9.99
C LEU A 81 -7.71 23.37 -10.15
N LYS A 82 -8.69 23.39 -9.25
CA LYS A 82 -9.87 22.54 -9.28
C LYS A 82 -11.11 23.38 -9.52
N ALA A 83 -11.98 22.94 -10.42
CA ALA A 83 -13.24 23.62 -10.70
C ALA A 83 -14.38 22.62 -10.86
N ILE A 84 -15.52 22.94 -10.27
CA ILE A 84 -16.79 22.25 -10.48
C ILE A 84 -17.75 23.25 -11.12
N TYR A 85 -18.32 22.91 -12.25
CA TYR A 85 -19.28 23.72 -12.99
C TYR A 85 -20.65 23.04 -13.06
N ASN A 86 -21.68 23.72 -12.57
CA ASN A 86 -23.05 23.25 -12.66
C ASN A 86 -23.64 23.58 -14.04
N LEU A 87 -23.86 22.53 -14.83
CA LEU A 87 -24.42 22.61 -16.19
C LEU A 87 -25.95 22.73 -16.18
N GLY A 88 -26.59 22.59 -15.01
CA GLY A 88 -28.04 22.52 -14.87
C GLY A 88 -28.59 21.11 -15.08
N ARG A 89 -29.89 20.95 -14.81
CA ARG A 89 -30.62 19.67 -14.92
C ARG A 89 -29.96 18.50 -14.15
N GLY A 90 -29.36 18.83 -13.00
CA GLY A 90 -28.66 17.84 -12.18
C GLY A 90 -27.28 17.42 -12.66
N VAL A 91 -26.78 18.00 -13.76
CA VAL A 91 -25.46 17.68 -14.32
C VAL A 91 -24.42 18.69 -13.85
N SER A 92 -23.28 18.20 -13.36
CA SER A 92 -22.09 18.99 -13.08
C SER A 92 -20.85 18.37 -13.73
N ALA A 93 -19.97 19.21 -14.24
CA ALA A 93 -18.65 18.84 -14.72
C ALA A 93 -17.61 19.27 -13.68
N TYR A 94 -16.55 18.47 -13.51
CA TYR A 94 -15.39 18.89 -12.78
C TYR A 94 -14.12 18.73 -13.61
N ALA A 95 -13.16 19.60 -13.35
CA ALA A 95 -11.81 19.51 -13.85
C ALA A 95 -10.84 19.85 -12.73
N ASP A 96 -9.76 19.10 -12.65
CA ASP A 96 -8.65 19.31 -11.71
C ASP A 96 -7.35 19.21 -12.49
N MET A 97 -6.45 20.15 -12.30
CA MET A 97 -5.14 20.18 -12.91
C MET A 97 -4.12 20.46 -11.82
N GLN A 98 -3.23 19.51 -11.56
CA GLN A 98 -2.14 19.70 -10.62
C GLN A 98 -0.80 19.61 -11.37
N TYR A 99 0.07 20.57 -11.12
CA TYR A 99 1.49 20.47 -11.41
C TYR A 99 2.25 20.25 -10.11
N ARG A 100 3.18 19.29 -10.11
CA ARG A 100 4.01 18.95 -8.95
C ARG A 100 5.47 18.84 -9.39
N HIS A 101 6.33 19.56 -8.69
CA HIS A 101 7.79 19.54 -8.88
C HIS A 101 8.45 18.96 -7.64
N ILE A 102 9.29 17.96 -7.82
CA ILE A 102 9.99 17.28 -6.74
C ILE A 102 11.48 17.25 -7.06
N SER A 103 12.30 17.70 -6.13
CA SER A 103 13.74 17.46 -6.11
C SER A 103 14.06 16.52 -4.97
N TYR A 104 14.78 15.43 -5.28
CA TYR A 104 15.08 14.37 -4.33
C TYR A 104 16.53 13.96 -4.41
N GLN A 105 17.26 14.09 -3.30
CA GLN A 105 18.68 13.74 -3.18
C GLN A 105 18.90 12.79 -2.01
N ILE A 106 19.77 11.79 -2.21
CA ILE A 106 20.29 10.93 -1.13
C ILE A 106 21.79 10.82 -1.33
N LYS A 107 22.58 11.22 -0.33
CA LYS A 107 24.06 11.24 -0.41
C LYS A 107 24.67 10.68 0.85
N GLY A 108 25.75 9.89 0.69
CA GLY A 108 26.53 9.32 1.79
C GLY A 108 26.59 7.80 1.75
N GLU A 109 26.98 7.19 2.85
CA GLU A 109 27.12 5.74 2.99
C GLU A 109 25.84 5.11 3.54
N ASN A 110 25.43 3.97 3.00
CA ASN A 110 24.31 3.17 3.49
C ASN A 110 24.80 1.99 4.33
N ASP A 111 23.93 1.51 5.24
CA ASP A 111 24.14 0.31 6.03
C ASP A 111 23.94 -0.98 5.21
N LYS A 112 24.65 -1.07 4.09
CA LYS A 112 24.61 -2.22 3.19
C LYS A 112 25.98 -2.39 2.52
N TYR A 113 26.52 -3.61 2.57
CA TYR A 113 27.80 -3.91 1.93
C TYR A 113 27.57 -4.28 0.46
N ASP A 114 28.26 -3.61 -0.45
CA ASP A 114 28.17 -3.84 -1.89
C ASP A 114 29.34 -4.69 -2.38
N TRP A 115 29.10 -5.98 -2.50
CA TRP A 115 30.05 -6.97 -3.00
C TRP A 115 30.29 -6.86 -4.51
N THR A 116 29.42 -6.14 -5.24
CA THR A 116 29.55 -6.00 -6.71
C THR A 116 30.56 -4.96 -7.13
N LYS A 117 31.03 -4.13 -6.20
CA LYS A 117 32.07 -3.09 -6.45
C LYS A 117 33.49 -3.65 -6.35
N GLN A 118 34.42 -2.96 -7.02
CA GLN A 118 35.83 -3.23 -6.95
C GLN A 118 36.60 -1.95 -6.52
N PRO A 119 37.17 -1.86 -5.30
CA PRO A 119 37.01 -2.81 -4.20
C PRO A 119 35.61 -2.83 -3.60
N ALA A 120 35.21 -3.98 -3.05
CA ALA A 120 33.97 -4.11 -2.31
C ALA A 120 33.97 -3.19 -1.07
N GLY A 121 32.79 -2.69 -0.67
CA GLY A 121 32.71 -1.76 0.45
C GLY A 121 31.23 -1.36 0.73
N MET A 122 31.06 -0.44 1.67
CA MET A 122 29.71 0.08 1.97
C MET A 122 29.09 0.74 0.73
N GLN A 123 27.79 0.53 0.56
CA GLN A 123 27.01 1.11 -0.53
C GLN A 123 27.08 2.65 -0.46
N GLN A 124 27.57 3.26 -1.53
CA GLN A 124 27.58 4.72 -1.67
C GLN A 124 26.29 5.17 -2.34
N LEU A 125 25.53 6.02 -1.66
CA LEU A 125 24.33 6.64 -2.19
C LEU A 125 24.68 7.97 -2.87
N ALA A 126 24.21 8.12 -4.12
CA ALA A 126 24.42 9.31 -4.93
C ALA A 126 23.17 9.55 -5.81
N VAL A 127 22.00 9.55 -5.17
CA VAL A 127 20.72 9.82 -5.85
C VAL A 127 20.57 11.33 -5.99
N ASP A 128 20.23 11.77 -7.20
CA ASP A 128 19.92 13.19 -7.49
C ASP A 128 18.88 13.22 -8.62
N GLU A 129 17.61 13.26 -8.20
CA GLU A 129 16.47 13.11 -9.08
C GLU A 129 15.56 14.33 -9.04
N THR A 130 15.00 14.65 -10.20
CA THR A 130 13.98 15.69 -10.33
C THR A 130 12.79 15.13 -11.10
N PHE A 131 11.60 15.35 -10.58
CA PHE A 131 10.35 14.92 -11.18
C PHE A 131 9.44 16.12 -11.41
N ASP A 132 8.88 16.19 -12.62
CA ASP A 132 7.88 17.18 -13.01
C ASP A 132 6.63 16.42 -13.46
N PHE A 133 5.56 16.51 -12.66
CA PHE A 133 4.33 15.79 -12.90
C PHE A 133 3.19 16.75 -13.24
N LEU A 134 2.43 16.39 -14.28
CA LEU A 134 1.16 17.00 -14.60
C LEU A 134 0.06 15.96 -14.39
N ASN A 135 -0.83 16.22 -13.43
CA ASN A 135 -1.88 15.30 -12.98
C ASN A 135 -3.27 15.91 -13.29
N PRO A 136 -3.77 15.79 -14.54
CA PRO A 136 -5.13 16.22 -14.88
C PRO A 136 -6.16 15.19 -14.43
N LYS A 137 -7.33 15.68 -13.98
CA LYS A 137 -8.52 14.88 -13.73
C LYS A 137 -9.76 15.62 -14.24
N ILE A 138 -10.61 14.91 -14.97
CA ILE A 138 -11.90 15.44 -15.46
C ILE A 138 -13.02 14.45 -15.16
N GLY A 139 -14.23 14.93 -15.06
CA GLY A 139 -15.38 14.05 -14.90
C GLY A 139 -16.70 14.78 -14.97
N LEU A 140 -17.75 13.97 -15.08
CA LEU A 140 -19.13 14.37 -15.08
C LEU A 140 -19.85 13.67 -13.92
N ASN A 141 -20.69 14.40 -13.23
CA ASN A 141 -21.61 13.84 -12.27
C ASN A 141 -23.03 14.25 -12.65
N TRP A 142 -23.95 13.29 -12.67
CA TRP A 142 -25.33 13.49 -13.01
C TRP A 142 -26.25 13.03 -11.87
N GLN A 143 -26.83 13.98 -11.16
CA GLN A 143 -27.93 13.73 -10.23
C GLN A 143 -29.22 13.60 -11.06
N ILE A 144 -29.59 12.37 -11.42
CA ILE A 144 -30.73 12.06 -12.30
C ILE A 144 -32.05 12.48 -11.64
N ASN A 145 -32.16 12.17 -10.34
CA ASN A 145 -33.22 12.61 -9.44
C ASN A 145 -32.73 12.44 -7.98
N ASP A 146 -33.59 12.62 -6.99
CA ASP A 146 -33.22 12.56 -5.57
C ASP A 146 -32.65 11.20 -5.15
N ALA A 147 -33.00 10.13 -5.83
CA ALA A 147 -32.58 8.77 -5.51
C ALA A 147 -31.43 8.24 -6.40
N HIS A 148 -31.22 8.79 -7.57
CA HIS A 148 -30.33 8.21 -8.59
C HIS A 148 -29.22 9.17 -9.00
N ARG A 149 -27.99 8.70 -8.94
CA ARG A 149 -26.77 9.43 -9.37
C ARG A 149 -25.90 8.55 -10.24
N ALA A 150 -25.31 9.12 -11.28
CA ALA A 150 -24.30 8.50 -12.11
C ALA A 150 -23.07 9.43 -12.22
N TYR A 151 -21.89 8.86 -12.42
CA TYR A 151 -20.68 9.64 -12.69
C TYR A 151 -19.75 8.91 -13.66
N ALA A 152 -18.92 9.67 -14.35
CA ALA A 152 -17.79 9.17 -15.10
C ALA A 152 -16.58 10.06 -14.87
N SER A 153 -15.41 9.48 -14.76
CA SER A 153 -14.16 10.22 -14.56
C SER A 153 -12.98 9.61 -15.31
N LEU A 154 -12.03 10.48 -15.66
CA LEU A 154 -10.73 10.16 -16.22
C LEU A 154 -9.69 10.97 -15.45
N GLY A 155 -8.64 10.29 -14.96
CA GLY A 155 -7.53 10.91 -14.26
C GLY A 155 -6.18 10.39 -14.72
N ILE A 156 -5.16 11.25 -14.66
CA ILE A 156 -3.76 10.85 -14.79
C ILE A 156 -3.07 11.23 -13.49
N ALA A 157 -2.30 10.29 -12.92
CA ALA A 157 -1.54 10.48 -11.71
C ALA A 157 -0.12 9.94 -11.88
N HIS A 158 0.83 10.55 -11.18
CA HIS A 158 2.21 10.09 -11.13
C HIS A 158 2.66 9.95 -9.68
N LYS A 159 3.58 9.02 -9.44
CA LYS A 159 4.20 8.83 -8.14
C LYS A 159 5.69 8.56 -8.33
N GLU A 160 6.49 9.31 -7.59
CA GLU A 160 7.93 9.13 -7.54
C GLU A 160 8.32 7.89 -6.70
N PRO A 161 9.49 7.27 -6.96
CA PRO A 161 10.03 6.24 -6.11
C PRO A 161 10.29 6.77 -4.69
N THR A 162 10.12 5.90 -3.71
CA THR A 162 10.47 6.17 -2.31
C THR A 162 11.95 5.89 -2.07
N ARG A 163 12.46 6.33 -0.90
CA ARG A 163 13.83 6.05 -0.48
C ARG A 163 14.19 4.56 -0.62
N ASN A 164 13.34 3.67 -0.11
CA ASN A 164 13.60 2.23 -0.10
C ASN A 164 13.77 1.65 -1.51
N ASN A 165 13.11 2.22 -2.52
CA ASN A 165 13.31 1.79 -3.91
C ASN A 165 14.71 2.06 -4.42
N TYR A 166 15.42 3.07 -3.89
CA TYR A 166 16.82 3.36 -4.24
C TYR A 166 17.84 2.63 -3.37
N THR A 167 17.52 2.39 -2.10
CA THR A 167 18.48 1.87 -1.11
C THR A 167 18.41 0.37 -0.93
N ASP A 168 17.22 -0.25 -1.11
CA ASP A 168 16.95 -1.64 -0.75
C ASP A 168 16.83 -2.56 -1.97
N GLY A 169 16.62 -1.99 -3.15
CA GLY A 169 16.55 -2.73 -4.42
C GLY A 169 17.88 -3.35 -4.85
N LYS A 170 17.84 -4.11 -5.96
CA LYS A 170 19.05 -4.64 -6.60
C LYS A 170 19.92 -3.46 -7.09
N PHE A 171 21.18 -3.40 -6.71
CA PHE A 171 22.12 -2.27 -6.89
C PHE A 171 22.23 -1.69 -8.31
N ARG A 172 21.78 -2.42 -9.32
CA ARG A 172 21.93 -2.02 -10.73
C ARG A 172 20.64 -1.49 -11.36
N ILE A 173 19.52 -1.51 -10.64
CA ILE A 173 18.21 -1.09 -11.18
C ILE A 173 17.86 0.26 -10.58
N HIS A 174 17.82 1.29 -11.42
CA HIS A 174 17.36 2.62 -11.03
C HIS A 174 15.83 2.67 -11.10
N PRO A 175 15.13 2.95 -10.01
CA PRO A 175 13.69 2.99 -10.01
C PRO A 175 13.17 4.19 -10.82
N LYS A 176 12.04 4.00 -11.50
CA LYS A 176 11.35 5.04 -12.28
C LYS A 176 10.08 5.48 -11.58
N ALA A 177 9.65 6.70 -11.88
CA ALA A 177 8.33 7.17 -11.46
C ALA A 177 7.23 6.39 -12.19
N GLU A 178 6.20 5.97 -11.44
CA GLU A 178 5.03 5.33 -12.03
C GLU A 178 4.03 6.36 -12.57
N ARG A 179 3.31 5.97 -13.61
CA ARG A 179 2.18 6.72 -14.18
C ARG A 179 0.94 5.85 -14.19
N LEU A 180 -0.15 6.40 -13.69
CA LEU A 180 -1.49 5.83 -13.74
C LEU A 180 -2.37 6.64 -14.68
N THR A 181 -3.13 5.95 -15.55
CA THR A 181 -4.32 6.49 -16.22
C THR A 181 -5.53 5.72 -15.68
N ASP A 182 -6.46 6.44 -15.05
CA ASP A 182 -7.60 5.88 -14.33
C ASP A 182 -8.91 6.28 -15.00
N TYR A 183 -9.73 5.29 -15.34
CA TYR A 183 -11.07 5.43 -15.92
C TYR A 183 -12.08 4.86 -14.93
N GLU A 184 -13.07 5.66 -14.57
CA GLU A 184 -14.14 5.22 -13.67
C GLU A 184 -15.52 5.54 -14.25
N LEU A 185 -16.47 4.63 -14.01
CA LEU A 185 -17.88 4.80 -14.28
C LEU A 185 -18.69 4.27 -13.11
N GLY A 186 -19.46 5.13 -12.48
CA GLY A 186 -20.22 4.76 -11.30
C GLY A 186 -21.69 5.12 -11.39
N TYR A 187 -22.49 4.33 -10.66
CA TYR A 187 -23.92 4.57 -10.45
C TYR A 187 -24.29 4.28 -9.00
N ALA A 188 -25.14 5.13 -8.43
CA ALA A 188 -25.66 4.97 -7.08
C ALA A 188 -27.17 5.20 -7.04
N PHE A 189 -27.82 4.37 -6.24
CA PHE A 189 -29.23 4.48 -5.86
C PHE A 189 -29.34 4.57 -4.34
N ALA A 190 -30.06 5.56 -3.85
CA ALA A 190 -30.30 5.74 -2.42
C ALA A 190 -31.75 6.14 -2.16
N ASN A 191 -32.37 5.49 -1.18
CA ASN A 191 -33.67 5.89 -0.63
C ASN A 191 -33.68 5.70 0.90
N LYS A 192 -34.82 5.73 1.55
CA LYS A 192 -34.95 5.60 3.01
C LYS A 192 -34.44 4.25 3.56
N HIS A 193 -34.45 3.18 2.76
CA HIS A 193 -34.16 1.82 3.20
C HIS A 193 -32.90 1.24 2.50
N TRP A 194 -32.61 1.69 1.29
CA TRP A 194 -31.53 1.16 0.46
C TRP A 194 -30.52 2.22 0.08
N ASN A 195 -29.25 1.85 0.11
CA ASN A 195 -28.17 2.55 -0.54
C ASN A 195 -27.34 1.52 -1.31
N VAL A 196 -27.37 1.60 -2.63
CA VAL A 196 -26.70 0.65 -3.52
C VAL A 196 -25.83 1.42 -4.48
N GLY A 197 -24.62 0.95 -4.71
CA GLY A 197 -23.66 1.54 -5.64
C GLY A 197 -22.95 0.49 -6.46
N VAL A 198 -22.58 0.85 -7.67
CA VAL A 198 -21.66 0.12 -8.53
C VAL A 198 -20.63 1.08 -9.09
N ASN A 199 -19.36 0.67 -9.07
CA ASN A 199 -18.25 1.34 -9.72
C ASN A 199 -17.53 0.37 -10.65
N LEU A 200 -17.35 0.77 -11.89
CA LEU A 200 -16.49 0.10 -12.86
C LEU A 200 -15.22 0.91 -12.98
N TYR A 201 -14.08 0.26 -12.93
CA TYR A 201 -12.81 0.95 -13.08
C TYR A 201 -11.84 0.19 -14.01
N TYR A 202 -10.99 0.96 -14.69
CA TYR A 202 -9.84 0.48 -15.42
C TYR A 202 -8.66 1.41 -15.18
N MET A 203 -7.63 0.87 -14.55
CA MET A 203 -6.39 1.55 -14.17
C MET A 203 -5.26 1.00 -15.05
N ASP A 204 -4.73 1.81 -15.96
CA ASP A 204 -3.59 1.47 -16.81
C ASP A 204 -2.31 2.10 -16.25
N TYR A 205 -1.33 1.27 -15.96
CA TYR A 205 -0.08 1.69 -15.34
C TYR A 205 1.10 1.56 -16.29
N LYS A 206 1.99 2.53 -16.23
CA LYS A 206 3.35 2.46 -16.79
C LYS A 206 4.37 2.59 -15.68
N ASP A 207 5.39 1.73 -15.73
CA ASP A 207 6.47 1.64 -14.74
C ASP A 207 5.93 1.54 -13.29
N GLN A 208 4.82 0.79 -13.07
CA GLN A 208 4.24 0.61 -11.73
C GLN A 208 5.25 -0.03 -10.78
N LEU A 209 5.42 0.56 -9.60
CA LEU A 209 6.20 -0.04 -8.51
C LEU A 209 5.33 -1.08 -7.79
N VAL A 210 5.56 -2.35 -8.05
CA VAL A 210 4.85 -3.47 -7.43
C VAL A 210 5.77 -4.27 -6.51
N LEU A 211 5.18 -4.91 -5.50
CA LEU A 211 5.92 -5.81 -4.60
C LEU A 211 6.44 -7.02 -5.38
N THR A 212 7.67 -7.42 -5.11
CA THR A 212 8.30 -8.59 -5.76
C THR A 212 7.97 -9.90 -5.06
N GLY A 213 7.56 -9.84 -3.79
CA GLY A 213 7.43 -10.96 -2.88
C GLY A 213 8.66 -11.15 -1.99
N GLU A 214 9.79 -10.60 -2.39
CA GLU A 214 11.05 -10.65 -1.63
C GLU A 214 11.05 -9.64 -0.48
N LEU A 215 11.85 -9.92 0.55
CA LEU A 215 12.10 -9.01 1.66
C LEU A 215 13.56 -8.54 1.64
N ASN A 216 13.81 -7.34 2.16
CA ASN A 216 15.17 -6.88 2.45
C ASN A 216 15.73 -7.54 3.73
N GLU A 217 16.99 -7.22 4.10
CA GLU A 217 17.68 -7.79 5.26
C GLU A 217 17.01 -7.54 6.62
N ILE A 218 16.06 -6.60 6.69
CA ILE A 218 15.32 -6.26 7.92
C ILE A 218 13.85 -6.65 7.84
N GLY A 219 13.44 -7.41 6.81
CA GLY A 219 12.09 -7.91 6.64
C GLY A 219 11.10 -6.93 6.01
N GLU A 220 11.56 -5.86 5.35
CA GLU A 220 10.69 -4.95 4.62
C GLU A 220 10.48 -5.43 3.17
N PRO A 221 9.25 -5.31 2.63
CA PRO A 221 8.96 -5.75 1.27
C PRO A 221 9.72 -4.95 0.21
N LEU A 222 10.29 -5.68 -0.75
CA LEU A 222 10.94 -5.08 -1.92
C LEU A 222 9.92 -4.80 -3.03
N ALA A 223 10.16 -3.73 -3.79
CA ALA A 223 9.36 -3.37 -4.95
C ALA A 223 10.24 -3.11 -6.17
N ALA A 224 9.71 -3.43 -7.34
CA ALA A 224 10.36 -3.18 -8.63
C ALA A 224 9.36 -2.57 -9.63
N ASN A 225 9.89 -1.81 -10.61
CA ASN A 225 9.06 -1.28 -11.68
C ASN A 225 8.66 -2.39 -12.66
N MET A 226 7.36 -2.44 -12.96
CA MET A 226 6.80 -3.24 -14.04
C MET A 226 6.47 -2.32 -15.21
N PRO A 227 6.99 -2.59 -16.44
CA PRO A 227 6.83 -1.68 -17.56
C PRO A 227 5.37 -1.36 -17.90
N GLU A 228 4.52 -2.39 -17.93
CA GLU A 228 3.09 -2.25 -18.16
C GLU A 228 2.29 -3.19 -17.27
N SER A 229 1.27 -2.64 -16.61
CA SER A 229 0.33 -3.41 -15.79
C SER A 229 -1.04 -2.74 -15.79
N TYR A 230 -2.05 -3.50 -15.40
CA TYR A 230 -3.39 -2.94 -15.25
C TYR A 230 -4.13 -3.54 -14.06
N ARG A 231 -5.08 -2.76 -13.57
CA ARG A 231 -6.10 -3.20 -12.61
C ARG A 231 -7.46 -2.83 -13.18
N MET A 232 -8.38 -3.77 -13.25
CA MET A 232 -9.74 -3.48 -13.66
C MET A 232 -10.72 -4.26 -12.81
N GLY A 233 -11.92 -3.74 -12.64
CA GLY A 233 -12.89 -4.46 -11.84
C GLY A 233 -14.24 -3.77 -11.72
N VAL A 234 -15.06 -4.45 -10.91
CA VAL A 234 -16.38 -4.00 -10.50
C VAL A 234 -16.40 -3.97 -8.98
N GLU A 235 -16.75 -2.83 -8.42
CA GLU A 235 -17.01 -2.68 -6.99
C GLU A 235 -18.51 -2.50 -6.78
N LEU A 236 -19.07 -3.32 -5.92
CA LEU A 236 -20.47 -3.30 -5.53
C LEU A 236 -20.56 -2.92 -4.06
N MET A 237 -21.50 -2.05 -3.72
CA MET A 237 -21.86 -1.76 -2.34
C MET A 237 -23.37 -1.79 -2.15
N ALA A 238 -23.81 -2.31 -1.03
CA ALA A 238 -25.20 -2.32 -0.64
C ALA A 238 -25.34 -2.08 0.86
N ALA A 239 -26.28 -1.22 1.23
CA ALA A 239 -26.74 -1.07 2.61
C ALA A 239 -28.26 -1.14 2.62
N TRP A 240 -28.82 -1.92 3.53
CA TRP A 240 -30.26 -2.11 3.68
C TRP A 240 -30.69 -1.98 5.13
N GLN A 241 -31.51 -0.98 5.43
CA GLN A 241 -32.19 -0.86 6.71
C GLN A 241 -33.46 -1.71 6.66
N VAL A 242 -33.35 -2.98 7.09
CA VAL A 242 -34.44 -3.98 7.03
C VAL A 242 -35.58 -3.61 7.97
N THR A 243 -35.23 -3.24 9.22
CA THR A 243 -36.14 -2.69 10.24
C THR A 243 -35.44 -1.53 10.96
N PRO A 244 -36.13 -0.73 11.77
CA PRO A 244 -35.46 0.30 12.57
C PRO A 244 -34.32 -0.24 13.48
N GLN A 245 -34.36 -1.54 13.81
CA GLN A 245 -33.37 -2.18 14.66
C GLN A 245 -32.30 -2.98 13.91
N PHE A 246 -32.61 -3.44 12.69
CA PHE A 246 -31.74 -4.35 11.95
C PHE A 246 -31.32 -3.78 10.60
N GLY A 247 -30.01 -3.65 10.42
CA GLY A 247 -29.35 -3.23 9.19
C GLY A 247 -28.43 -4.31 8.62
N TRP A 248 -28.25 -4.29 7.31
CA TRP A 248 -27.31 -5.10 6.58
C TRP A 248 -26.47 -4.24 5.65
N ASN A 249 -25.14 -4.42 5.69
CA ASN A 249 -24.18 -3.78 4.81
C ASN A 249 -23.35 -4.85 4.11
N ALA A 250 -23.06 -4.66 2.83
CA ALA A 250 -22.19 -5.54 2.08
C ALA A 250 -21.41 -4.75 1.04
N ASN A 251 -20.20 -5.21 0.74
CA ASN A 251 -19.47 -4.78 -0.45
C ASN A 251 -18.75 -5.97 -1.08
N ALA A 252 -18.52 -5.87 -2.38
CA ALA A 252 -17.78 -6.84 -3.17
C ALA A 252 -16.87 -6.10 -4.14
N SER A 253 -15.61 -6.53 -4.21
CA SER A 253 -14.65 -6.15 -5.25
C SER A 253 -14.31 -7.39 -6.06
N LEU A 254 -14.64 -7.33 -7.35
CA LEU A 254 -14.31 -8.36 -8.34
C LEU A 254 -13.34 -7.72 -9.32
N SER A 255 -12.09 -8.15 -9.29
CA SER A 255 -11.02 -7.49 -10.04
C SER A 255 -10.18 -8.44 -10.85
N ARG A 256 -9.44 -7.86 -11.79
CA ARG A 256 -8.36 -8.52 -12.52
C ARG A 256 -7.15 -7.61 -12.50
N ASN A 257 -6.06 -8.08 -11.89
CA ASN A 257 -4.84 -7.32 -11.64
C ASN A 257 -3.68 -8.05 -12.30
N ARG A 258 -3.11 -7.48 -13.40
CA ARG A 258 -2.10 -8.19 -14.20
C ARG A 258 -0.93 -7.29 -14.57
N ILE A 259 0.26 -7.90 -14.61
CA ILE A 259 1.43 -7.39 -15.31
C ILE A 259 1.37 -7.96 -16.72
N LYS A 260 1.62 -7.12 -17.72
CA LYS A 260 1.63 -7.56 -19.13
C LYS A 260 3.03 -8.04 -19.53
N ASP A 261 3.06 -9.14 -20.25
CA ASP A 261 4.28 -9.67 -20.88
C ASP A 261 5.47 -9.78 -19.91
N PHE A 262 5.21 -10.34 -18.73
CA PHE A 262 6.17 -10.41 -17.64
C PHE A 262 7.31 -11.37 -17.98
N THR A 263 8.55 -10.88 -17.81
CA THR A 263 9.75 -11.70 -17.94
C THR A 263 10.34 -11.94 -16.54
N GLU A 264 10.28 -13.18 -16.09
CA GLU A 264 10.98 -13.64 -14.90
C GLU A 264 12.48 -13.59 -15.12
N THR A 265 13.20 -13.11 -14.12
CA THR A 265 14.67 -13.09 -14.11
C THR A 265 15.15 -13.76 -12.84
N LEU A 266 15.68 -14.98 -12.94
CA LEU A 266 16.28 -15.71 -11.86
C LEU A 266 17.80 -15.50 -11.87
N TYR A 267 18.40 -15.45 -10.68
CA TYR A 267 19.83 -15.38 -10.47
C TYR A 267 20.35 -16.69 -9.89
N GLU A 268 21.55 -17.10 -10.30
CA GLU A 268 22.21 -18.27 -9.71
C GLU A 268 22.45 -18.03 -8.21
N ASN A 269 21.95 -18.95 -7.37
CA ASN A 269 22.01 -18.85 -5.90
C ASN A 269 21.55 -17.48 -5.35
N GLU A 270 20.61 -16.83 -6.05
CA GLU A 270 20.11 -15.47 -5.74
C GLU A 270 21.19 -14.37 -5.79
N ASP A 271 22.38 -14.67 -6.31
CA ASP A 271 23.47 -13.70 -6.44
C ASP A 271 23.29 -12.84 -7.70
N PRO A 272 23.07 -11.51 -7.58
CA PRO A 272 22.92 -10.62 -8.73
C PRO A 272 24.17 -10.50 -9.62
N SER A 273 25.35 -10.99 -9.15
CA SER A 273 26.60 -11.05 -9.93
C SER A 273 26.77 -12.38 -10.67
N GLY A 274 25.97 -13.41 -10.34
CA GLY A 274 26.00 -14.73 -10.94
C GLY A 274 25.32 -14.78 -12.31
N ASP A 275 25.20 -16.01 -12.81
CA ASP A 275 24.49 -16.28 -14.06
C ASP A 275 23.01 -15.91 -13.94
N VAL A 276 22.40 -15.65 -15.11
CA VAL A 276 21.01 -15.24 -15.22
C VAL A 276 20.23 -16.25 -16.05
N TRP A 277 18.99 -16.54 -15.59
CA TRP A 277 18.02 -17.31 -16.35
C TRP A 277 16.73 -16.49 -16.52
N GLN A 278 16.39 -16.18 -17.77
CA GLN A 278 15.20 -15.41 -18.10
C GLN A 278 14.16 -16.27 -18.80
N THR A 279 12.89 -16.09 -18.39
CA THR A 279 11.73 -16.77 -18.97
C THR A 279 10.59 -15.79 -19.12
N ASN A 280 10.04 -15.68 -20.32
CA ASN A 280 8.81 -14.90 -20.52
C ASN A 280 7.61 -15.74 -20.08
N LEU A 281 6.83 -15.23 -19.11
CA LEU A 281 5.66 -15.89 -18.53
C LEU A 281 4.33 -15.37 -19.13
N GLY A 282 4.39 -14.36 -20.03
CA GLY A 282 3.18 -13.67 -20.50
C GLY A 282 2.55 -12.79 -19.43
N ASP A 283 1.21 -12.70 -19.43
CA ASP A 283 0.48 -11.90 -18.43
C ASP A 283 0.37 -12.64 -17.10
N THR A 284 0.93 -12.06 -16.03
CA THR A 284 0.92 -12.65 -14.67
C THR A 284 0.13 -11.81 -13.68
N HIS A 285 -0.21 -12.38 -12.52
CA HIS A 285 -0.86 -11.67 -11.43
C HIS A 285 0.09 -10.65 -10.77
N ILE A 286 -0.46 -9.53 -10.35
CA ILE A 286 0.27 -8.61 -9.46
C ILE A 286 0.27 -9.21 -8.05
N ALA A 287 1.44 -9.26 -7.41
CA ALA A 287 1.59 -9.76 -6.05
C ALA A 287 0.63 -9.07 -5.07
N PHE A 288 0.13 -9.82 -4.08
CA PHE A 288 -0.78 -9.36 -3.02
C PHE A 288 -2.04 -8.65 -3.55
N SER A 289 -2.58 -9.13 -4.69
CA SER A 289 -3.73 -8.51 -5.36
C SER A 289 -4.79 -9.58 -5.65
N PRO A 290 -5.62 -9.96 -4.66
CA PRO A 290 -6.66 -10.97 -4.85
C PRO A 290 -7.72 -10.48 -5.83
N ASP A 291 -8.25 -11.39 -6.67
CA ASP A 291 -9.27 -11.06 -7.66
C ASP A 291 -10.67 -10.90 -7.05
N VAL A 292 -10.89 -11.40 -5.81
CA VAL A 292 -12.19 -11.35 -5.13
C VAL A 292 -12.01 -10.95 -3.67
N ILE A 293 -12.70 -9.88 -3.26
CA ILE A 293 -12.84 -9.49 -1.85
C ILE A 293 -14.31 -9.24 -1.58
N LEU A 294 -14.86 -9.90 -0.55
CA LEU A 294 -16.25 -9.73 -0.13
C LEU A 294 -16.30 -9.35 1.34
N ASN A 295 -17.13 -8.38 1.69
CA ASN A 295 -17.42 -8.02 3.07
C ASN A 295 -18.92 -8.03 3.29
N ASN A 296 -19.33 -8.48 4.47
CA ASN A 296 -20.71 -8.54 4.89
C ASN A 296 -20.81 -8.17 6.37
N GLN A 297 -21.78 -7.32 6.72
CA GLN A 297 -22.00 -6.90 8.09
C GLN A 297 -23.49 -6.86 8.41
N PHE A 298 -23.90 -7.58 9.43
CA PHE A 298 -25.20 -7.46 10.07
C PHE A 298 -25.08 -6.62 11.33
N VAL A 299 -25.97 -5.67 11.51
CA VAL A 299 -25.99 -4.77 12.68
C VAL A 299 -27.39 -4.82 13.30
N TYR A 300 -27.45 -5.04 14.60
CA TYR A 300 -28.68 -5.03 15.38
C TYR A 300 -28.59 -4.09 16.57
N ASN A 301 -29.52 -3.15 16.66
CA ASN A 301 -29.59 -2.14 17.71
C ASN A 301 -30.95 -2.19 18.41
N TYR A 302 -30.97 -2.44 19.72
CA TYR A 302 -32.23 -2.46 20.48
C TYR A 302 -32.00 -2.13 21.96
N LYS A 303 -32.65 -1.06 22.44
CA LYS A 303 -32.69 -0.67 23.87
C LYS A 303 -31.34 -0.67 24.56
N GLY A 304 -30.35 -0.03 23.95
CA GLY A 304 -28.98 0.06 24.47
C GLY A 304 -28.07 -1.12 24.10
N TRP A 305 -28.62 -2.21 23.56
CA TRP A 305 -27.83 -3.28 22.95
C TRP A 305 -27.44 -2.93 21.52
N GLU A 306 -26.19 -3.19 21.21
CA GLU A 306 -25.67 -3.21 19.85
C GLU A 306 -24.96 -4.54 19.62
N ALA A 307 -25.30 -5.24 18.53
CA ALA A 307 -24.60 -6.43 18.09
C ALA A 307 -24.25 -6.29 16.61
N SER A 308 -23.01 -6.65 16.25
CA SER A 308 -22.53 -6.58 14.88
C SER A 308 -21.75 -7.85 14.54
N LEU A 309 -22.16 -8.55 13.49
CA LEU A 309 -21.42 -9.66 12.89
C LEU A 309 -20.83 -9.17 11.58
N HIS A 310 -19.50 -9.08 11.53
CA HIS A 310 -18.73 -8.73 10.33
C HIS A 310 -18.03 -9.97 9.80
N SER A 311 -18.22 -10.28 8.53
CA SER A 311 -17.56 -11.39 7.84
C SER A 311 -16.85 -10.90 6.59
N GLN A 312 -15.63 -11.37 6.38
CA GLN A 312 -14.80 -11.04 5.24
C GLN A 312 -14.33 -12.32 4.54
N TYR A 313 -14.45 -12.33 3.24
CA TYR A 313 -13.81 -13.30 2.36
C TYR A 313 -12.73 -12.60 1.52
N VAL A 314 -11.53 -13.15 1.52
CA VAL A 314 -10.43 -12.74 0.64
C VAL A 314 -10.09 -13.95 -0.22
N GLY A 315 -10.15 -13.78 -1.53
CA GLY A 315 -9.81 -14.82 -2.49
C GLY A 315 -8.32 -15.15 -2.49
N LYS A 316 -7.97 -16.26 -3.10
CA LYS A 316 -6.58 -16.65 -3.34
C LYS A 316 -5.77 -15.50 -3.98
N GLN A 317 -4.52 -15.35 -3.56
CA GLN A 317 -3.58 -14.38 -4.12
C GLN A 317 -2.17 -14.95 -4.17
N TYR A 318 -1.31 -14.35 -4.99
CA TYR A 318 0.10 -14.71 -5.08
C TYR A 318 0.95 -13.73 -4.27
N MET A 319 1.98 -14.22 -3.58
CA MET A 319 2.96 -13.38 -2.88
C MET A 319 4.02 -12.79 -3.82
N SER A 320 4.20 -13.38 -5.01
CA SER A 320 5.11 -12.91 -6.06
C SER A 320 4.36 -12.65 -7.37
N ASN A 321 5.06 -12.09 -8.36
CA ASN A 321 4.51 -11.83 -9.68
C ASN A 321 4.71 -12.98 -10.67
N LEU A 322 5.00 -14.20 -10.20
CA LEU A 322 5.42 -15.33 -11.02
C LEU A 322 4.31 -16.31 -11.36
N ASP A 323 3.11 -16.18 -10.79
CA ASP A 323 2.03 -17.19 -10.86
C ASP A 323 2.50 -18.60 -10.42
N CYS A 324 3.43 -18.64 -9.47
CA CYS A 324 3.99 -19.87 -8.93
C CYS A 324 3.10 -20.47 -7.84
N ASP A 325 2.79 -21.74 -7.93
CA ASP A 325 1.93 -22.42 -6.94
C ASP A 325 2.57 -22.48 -5.54
N ALA A 326 3.90 -22.44 -5.43
CA ALA A 326 4.60 -22.35 -4.15
C ALA A 326 4.44 -20.99 -3.45
N HIS A 327 3.97 -19.97 -4.17
CA HIS A 327 3.86 -18.60 -3.69
C HIS A 327 2.40 -18.17 -3.43
N ILE A 328 1.51 -19.12 -3.20
CA ILE A 328 0.07 -18.85 -2.99
C ILE A 328 -0.21 -18.55 -1.51
N LEU A 329 -0.98 -17.52 -1.27
CA LEU A 329 -1.79 -17.35 -0.06
C LEU A 329 -3.20 -17.83 -0.38
N ASP A 330 -3.67 -18.84 0.35
CA ASP A 330 -4.98 -19.41 0.17
C ASP A 330 -6.12 -18.43 0.48
N ALA A 331 -7.28 -18.70 -0.06
CA ALA A 331 -8.47 -17.92 0.25
C ALA A 331 -8.89 -18.15 1.70
N CYS A 332 -9.34 -17.09 2.37
CA CYS A 332 -9.82 -17.18 3.75
C CYS A 332 -11.17 -16.51 3.96
N PHE A 333 -11.93 -17.01 4.95
CA PHE A 333 -13.20 -16.45 5.38
C PHE A 333 -13.21 -16.26 6.89
N VAL A 334 -13.14 -15.00 7.33
CA VAL A 334 -13.02 -14.64 8.75
C VAL A 334 -14.24 -13.86 9.20
N SER A 335 -14.79 -14.21 10.37
CA SER A 335 -15.93 -13.52 10.98
C SER A 335 -15.61 -13.00 12.38
N ASN A 336 -16.04 -11.78 12.67
CA ASN A 336 -15.88 -11.13 13.96
C ASN A 336 -17.26 -10.75 14.51
N LEU A 337 -17.50 -11.04 15.79
CA LEU A 337 -18.73 -10.69 16.49
C LEU A 337 -18.44 -9.66 17.57
N SER A 338 -19.08 -8.51 17.47
CA SER A 338 -19.06 -7.47 18.52
C SER A 338 -20.42 -7.38 19.19
N VAL A 339 -20.45 -7.32 20.51
CA VAL A 339 -21.68 -7.07 21.29
C VAL A 339 -21.37 -6.03 22.34
N SER A 340 -22.21 -5.01 22.45
CA SER A 340 -22.10 -4.00 23.50
C SER A 340 -23.46 -3.64 24.11
N TYR A 341 -23.41 -3.16 25.33
CA TYR A 341 -24.59 -2.64 26.03
C TYR A 341 -24.29 -1.28 26.63
N SER A 342 -25.13 -0.30 26.31
CA SER A 342 -25.02 1.08 26.77
C SER A 342 -26.19 1.44 27.68
N PHE A 343 -25.88 2.04 28.84
CA PHE A 343 -26.88 2.51 29.83
C PHE A 343 -26.39 3.77 30.53
N ALA A 344 -27.29 4.50 31.15
CA ALA A 344 -26.98 5.69 31.94
C ALA A 344 -26.92 5.37 33.44
N LEU A 345 -26.06 6.06 34.17
CA LEU A 345 -26.01 6.04 35.63
C LEU A 345 -26.09 7.47 36.20
N PRO A 346 -26.51 7.67 37.45
CA PRO A 346 -26.43 8.98 38.08
C PRO A 346 -24.98 9.54 38.00
N LYS A 347 -24.82 10.75 37.46
CA LYS A 347 -23.56 11.46 37.24
C LYS A 347 -22.68 10.94 36.10
N ILE A 348 -23.08 9.90 35.40
CA ILE A 348 -22.39 9.37 34.23
C ILE A 348 -23.41 9.34 33.07
N LYS A 349 -23.15 10.11 32.01
CA LYS A 349 -24.09 10.21 30.87
C LYS A 349 -24.31 8.87 30.20
N GLN A 350 -23.23 8.11 30.05
CA GLN A 350 -23.26 6.81 29.40
C GLN A 350 -22.16 5.90 29.91
N VAL A 351 -22.52 4.67 30.19
CA VAL A 351 -21.62 3.53 30.42
C VAL A 351 -21.82 2.56 29.27
N THR A 352 -20.78 2.19 28.57
CA THR A 352 -20.83 1.14 27.56
C THR A 352 -19.88 0.02 27.94
N ILE A 353 -20.42 -1.19 28.04
CA ILE A 353 -19.64 -2.43 28.24
C ILE A 353 -19.74 -3.22 26.95
N GLY A 354 -18.63 -3.66 26.40
CA GLY A 354 -18.62 -4.42 25.17
C GLY A 354 -17.53 -5.47 25.10
N CYS A 355 -17.76 -6.43 24.20
CA CYS A 355 -16.81 -7.48 23.88
C CYS A 355 -16.83 -7.72 22.37
N THR A 356 -15.65 -7.83 21.78
CA THR A 356 -15.46 -8.26 20.39
C THR A 356 -14.72 -9.59 20.39
N VAL A 357 -15.31 -10.60 19.76
CA VAL A 357 -14.68 -11.89 19.48
C VAL A 357 -14.17 -11.84 18.04
N TYR A 358 -12.88 -11.89 17.88
CA TYR A 358 -12.22 -11.96 16.58
C TYR A 358 -12.07 -13.42 16.16
N ASN A 359 -12.15 -13.63 14.84
CA ASN A 359 -12.06 -14.95 14.24
C ASN A 359 -12.99 -15.96 14.94
N LEU A 360 -14.28 -15.66 14.91
CA LEU A 360 -15.34 -16.39 15.65
C LEU A 360 -15.37 -17.89 15.39
N PHE A 361 -15.01 -18.31 14.18
CA PHE A 361 -15.06 -19.71 13.74
C PHE A 361 -13.69 -20.41 13.81
N ASN A 362 -12.68 -19.74 14.35
CA ASN A 362 -11.30 -20.24 14.49
C ASN A 362 -10.71 -20.71 13.16
N GLU A 363 -10.87 -19.90 12.12
CA GLU A 363 -10.24 -20.15 10.82
C GLU A 363 -8.72 -20.09 10.97
N GLU A 364 -8.02 -21.11 10.46
CA GLU A 364 -6.56 -21.10 10.36
C GLU A 364 -6.17 -20.55 9.00
N TYR A 365 -5.52 -19.38 8.98
CA TYR A 365 -5.19 -18.69 7.74
C TYR A 365 -3.95 -17.81 7.86
N GLU A 366 -3.37 -17.52 6.71
CA GLU A 366 -2.30 -16.55 6.52
C GLU A 366 -2.81 -15.39 5.65
N ASN A 367 -2.49 -14.17 6.04
CA ASN A 367 -2.85 -12.98 5.26
C ASN A 367 -1.64 -12.25 4.67
N ASN A 368 -0.44 -12.70 4.99
CA ASN A 368 0.82 -12.14 4.51
C ASN A 368 1.90 -13.22 4.49
N GLY A 369 3.00 -12.93 3.79
CA GLY A 369 4.15 -13.78 3.69
C GLY A 369 5.21 -13.16 2.81
N TYR A 370 6.22 -13.93 2.48
CA TYR A 370 7.25 -13.56 1.51
C TYR A 370 7.57 -14.77 0.64
N ALA A 371 8.06 -14.53 -0.56
CA ALA A 371 8.39 -15.57 -1.51
C ALA A 371 9.52 -15.13 -2.42
N GLY A 372 10.28 -16.10 -2.90
CA GLY A 372 11.34 -15.88 -3.87
C GLY A 372 11.65 -17.13 -4.67
N SER A 373 12.42 -16.94 -5.72
CA SER A 373 12.86 -18.01 -6.63
C SER A 373 14.29 -17.77 -7.07
N GLY A 374 15.01 -18.84 -7.24
CA GLY A 374 16.36 -18.84 -7.78
C GLY A 374 16.64 -20.10 -8.59
N PHE A 375 17.86 -20.26 -9.01
CA PHE A 375 18.33 -21.49 -9.58
C PHE A 375 19.78 -21.79 -9.15
N TYR A 376 20.17 -23.05 -9.27
CA TYR A 376 21.56 -23.49 -9.11
C TYR A 376 21.91 -24.46 -10.23
N TYR A 377 23.19 -24.74 -10.40
CA TYR A 377 23.65 -25.75 -11.34
C TYR A 377 23.80 -27.13 -10.65
N ASP A 378 23.19 -28.16 -11.22
CA ASP A 378 23.49 -29.56 -10.95
C ASP A 378 24.20 -30.15 -12.19
N GLY A 379 25.53 -30.23 -12.15
CA GLY A 379 26.34 -30.41 -13.32
C GLY A 379 26.18 -29.26 -14.31
N ASP A 380 25.72 -29.57 -15.54
CA ASP A 380 25.45 -28.57 -16.59
C ASP A 380 23.97 -28.13 -16.65
N GLN A 381 23.13 -28.66 -15.76
CA GLN A 381 21.70 -28.36 -15.77
C GLN A 381 21.34 -27.26 -14.77
N LYS A 382 20.54 -26.28 -15.22
CA LYS A 382 19.92 -25.29 -14.34
C LYS A 382 18.72 -25.91 -13.61
N VAL A 383 18.75 -25.92 -12.29
CA VAL A 383 17.69 -26.42 -11.43
C VAL A 383 17.05 -25.24 -10.70
N ARG A 384 15.78 -25.00 -10.97
CA ARG A 384 14.97 -23.97 -10.28
C ARG A 384 14.63 -24.44 -8.87
N TYR A 385 14.59 -23.50 -7.94
CA TYR A 385 13.97 -23.67 -6.64
C TYR A 385 13.08 -22.47 -6.32
N ASP A 386 12.00 -22.74 -5.57
CA ASP A 386 11.05 -21.75 -5.10
C ASP A 386 10.93 -21.89 -3.58
N TYR A 387 10.78 -20.78 -2.88
CA TYR A 387 10.58 -20.76 -1.44
C TYR A 387 9.53 -19.73 -1.03
N ALA A 388 8.86 -20.00 0.09
CA ALA A 388 7.89 -19.11 0.69
C ALA A 388 7.91 -19.21 2.22
N GLY A 389 7.65 -18.10 2.88
CA GLY A 389 7.39 -18.03 4.31
C GLY A 389 6.06 -17.35 4.57
N TYR A 390 5.30 -17.85 5.52
CA TYR A 390 3.92 -17.44 5.79
C TYR A 390 3.78 -16.82 7.17
N ALA A 391 2.95 -15.78 7.28
CA ALA A 391 2.61 -15.13 8.54
C ALA A 391 1.24 -15.61 9.01
N ALA A 392 1.24 -16.62 9.91
CA ALA A 392 0.03 -17.16 10.49
C ALA A 392 -0.71 -16.10 11.32
N GLN A 393 -2.02 -16.08 11.20
CA GLN A 393 -2.90 -15.19 11.94
C GLN A 393 -3.40 -15.83 13.22
N ALA A 394 -3.82 -14.98 14.17
CA ALA A 394 -4.33 -15.46 15.44
C ALA A 394 -5.67 -16.22 15.26
N GLY A 395 -5.81 -17.35 15.95
CA GLY A 395 -7.07 -18.03 16.12
C GLY A 395 -8.09 -17.19 16.87
N THR A 396 -9.17 -17.79 17.33
CA THR A 396 -10.22 -17.07 18.09
C THR A 396 -9.63 -16.37 19.29
N ASN A 397 -9.85 -15.08 19.38
CA ASN A 397 -9.46 -14.24 20.52
C ASN A 397 -10.51 -13.18 20.79
N PHE A 398 -10.42 -12.47 21.93
CA PHE A 398 -11.42 -11.48 22.27
C PHE A 398 -10.80 -10.24 22.95
N LEU A 399 -11.50 -9.13 22.80
CA LEU A 399 -11.23 -7.88 23.48
C LEU A 399 -12.48 -7.39 24.19
N ALA A 400 -12.39 -7.21 25.50
CA ALA A 400 -13.43 -6.55 26.30
C ALA A 400 -13.09 -5.08 26.52
N HIS A 401 -14.10 -4.20 26.50
CA HIS A 401 -13.91 -2.77 26.75
C HIS A 401 -15.00 -2.19 27.64
N LEU A 402 -14.62 -1.16 28.38
CA LEU A 402 -15.50 -0.31 29.20
C LEU A 402 -15.26 1.14 28.80
N SER A 403 -16.34 1.84 28.44
CA SER A 403 -16.31 3.28 28.14
C SER A 403 -17.23 4.04 29.11
N LEU A 404 -16.74 5.14 29.66
CA LEU A 404 -17.48 6.03 30.55
C LEU A 404 -17.50 7.43 29.95
N THR A 405 -18.70 7.99 29.74
CA THR A 405 -18.90 9.37 29.27
C THR A 405 -19.56 10.17 30.39
N PHE A 406 -18.93 11.26 30.81
CA PHE A 406 -19.38 12.13 31.88
C PHE A 406 -20.11 13.38 31.37
#